data_3d4a39b59c1015b967e70a8379a90de5
#
_entry.id   3d4a39b59c1015b967e70a8379a90de5
#
_cell.length_a   1.000
_cell.length_b   1.000
_cell.length_c   1.000
_cell.angle_alpha   90.00
_cell.angle_beta   90.00
_cell.angle_gamma   90.00
#
_symmetry.space_group_name_H-M   'P 1'
#
loop_
_entity.id
_entity.type
_entity.pdbx_description
1 polymer ?
#
loop_
_entity_poly.entity_id
_entity_poly.type
_entity_poly.pdbx_seq_one_letter_code
_entity_poly.pdbx_strand_id
1 'polypeptide(L)'
;MIPLKDDNPTSGKPIVTYFVIAICVLIFFIQLTSQSYRTGQLFYSYGLIPSVLMGNNQLPLDLYAIPSWLTIFTSMFMHGGFMHLVGNMLYMWIFADNIEDSLGAKKFLIFYLLAGIGAAMTQVLMDTHSPIPMVGASGAIGGVLGAYLINYPNARVLVLIPFGSFRKSIMRLSKNSRG
;
A
#
# COMPACT_ATOMS: atom_id res chain seq x y z
N MET A 1 -0.92 8.97 -14.91
CA MET A 1 -2.23 9.54 -14.56
C MET A 1 -2.37 9.52 -13.06
N ILE A 2 -2.80 10.63 -12.47
CA ILE A 2 -2.94 10.77 -11.01
C ILE A 2 -4.45 10.82 -10.72
N PRO A 3 -5.02 9.86 -9.96
CA PRO A 3 -6.42 9.91 -9.57
C PRO A 3 -6.65 11.09 -8.61
N LEU A 4 -7.76 11.80 -8.75
CA LEU A 4 -8.10 12.93 -7.90
C LEU A 4 -9.35 12.67 -7.06
N LYS A 5 -10.32 11.98 -7.64
CA LYS A 5 -11.62 11.66 -7.02
C LYS A 5 -12.34 10.62 -7.86
N ASP A 6 -13.10 9.75 -7.21
CA ASP A 6 -14.11 8.92 -7.86
C ASP A 6 -15.53 9.52 -7.73
N ASP A 7 -16.51 8.94 -8.41
CA ASP A 7 -17.91 9.38 -8.38
C ASP A 7 -18.83 8.48 -7.54
N ASN A 8 -18.26 7.50 -6.82
CA ASN A 8 -19.05 6.63 -5.95
C ASN A 8 -19.30 7.29 -4.59
N PRO A 9 -20.54 7.52 -4.19
CA PRO A 9 -20.84 8.02 -2.86
C PRO A 9 -20.62 6.91 -1.81
N THR A 10 -20.04 7.27 -0.68
CA THR A 10 -19.96 6.42 0.52
C THR A 10 -21.01 6.85 1.53
N SER A 11 -21.61 5.90 2.24
CA SER A 11 -22.63 6.16 3.26
C SER A 11 -22.05 6.20 4.68
N GLY A 12 -20.94 5.50 4.91
CA GLY A 12 -20.27 5.36 6.20
C GLY A 12 -19.04 6.26 6.36
N LYS A 13 -18.53 6.32 7.60
CA LYS A 13 -17.21 6.93 7.88
C LYS A 13 -16.13 5.87 7.73
N PRO A 14 -15.14 6.03 6.86
CA PRO A 14 -14.09 5.05 6.62
C PRO A 14 -13.01 5.12 7.72
N ILE A 15 -13.33 4.58 8.90
CA ILE A 15 -12.50 4.69 10.10
C ILE A 15 -11.18 3.95 9.95
N VAL A 16 -11.21 2.74 9.36
CA VAL A 16 -9.99 1.93 9.18
C VAL A 16 -9.11 2.54 8.12
N THR A 17 -9.69 3.06 7.03
CA THR A 17 -8.95 3.79 6.00
C THR A 17 -8.17 4.96 6.61
N TYR A 18 -8.84 5.81 7.39
CA TYR A 18 -8.18 6.94 8.06
C TYR A 18 -7.12 6.48 9.07
N PHE A 19 -7.39 5.40 9.81
CA PHE A 19 -6.45 4.84 10.76
C PHE A 19 -5.18 4.33 10.07
N VAL A 20 -5.30 3.60 8.97
CA VAL A 20 -4.16 3.11 8.19
C VAL A 20 -3.35 4.27 7.62
N ILE A 21 -4.01 5.29 7.04
CA ILE A 21 -3.35 6.49 6.54
C ILE A 21 -2.58 7.19 7.68
N ALA A 22 -3.23 7.40 8.83
CA ALA A 22 -2.61 8.06 9.96
C ALA A 22 -1.38 7.31 10.48
N ILE A 23 -1.45 5.98 10.58
CA ILE A 23 -0.31 5.14 10.99
C ILE A 23 0.83 5.24 9.98
N CYS A 24 0.57 5.12 8.68
CA CYS A 24 1.61 5.24 7.65
C CYS A 24 2.31 6.60 7.72
N VAL A 25 1.53 7.67 7.85
CA VAL A 25 2.06 9.04 7.99
C VAL A 25 2.90 9.18 9.27
N LEU A 26 2.39 8.70 10.40
CA LEU A 26 3.11 8.75 11.68
C LEU A 26 4.44 7.98 11.63
N ILE A 27 4.40 6.74 11.11
CA ILE A 27 5.61 5.92 10.96
C ILE A 27 6.61 6.62 10.04
N PHE A 28 6.16 7.22 8.95
CA PHE A 28 7.05 7.94 8.05
C PHE A 28 7.71 9.15 8.72
N PHE A 29 6.99 9.91 9.55
CA PHE A 29 7.60 10.99 10.33
C PHE A 29 8.62 10.46 11.34
N ILE A 30 8.35 9.34 12.02
CA ILE A 30 9.32 8.67 12.89
C ILE A 30 10.55 8.24 12.09
N GLN A 31 10.37 7.67 10.89
CA GLN A 31 11.48 7.32 10.00
C GLN A 31 12.36 8.54 9.70
N LEU A 32 11.76 9.69 9.31
CA LEU A 32 12.50 10.90 8.96
C LEU A 32 13.37 11.45 10.11
N THR A 33 12.95 11.27 11.35
CA THR A 33 13.70 11.71 12.53
C THR A 33 14.84 10.78 12.91
N SER A 34 14.85 9.56 12.38
CA SER A 34 15.84 8.53 12.72
C SER A 34 17.13 8.69 11.91
N GLN A 35 18.28 8.59 12.58
CA GLN A 35 19.58 8.50 11.93
C GLN A 35 19.65 7.23 11.05
N SER A 36 19.06 6.12 11.51
CA SER A 36 19.01 4.85 10.80
C SER A 36 18.24 4.93 9.47
N TYR A 37 17.27 5.85 9.34
CA TYR A 37 16.62 6.12 8.05
C TYR A 37 17.58 6.71 7.04
N ARG A 38 18.39 7.69 7.45
CA ARG A 38 19.39 8.34 6.58
C ARG A 38 20.48 7.40 6.09
N THR A 39 20.79 6.39 6.85
CA THR A 39 21.75 5.33 6.49
C THR A 39 21.11 4.12 5.79
N GLY A 40 19.77 4.11 5.67
CA GLY A 40 19.03 2.99 5.11
C GLY A 40 18.84 1.79 6.06
N GLN A 41 19.44 1.79 7.23
CA GLN A 41 19.41 0.66 8.19
C GLN A 41 17.98 0.28 8.62
N LEU A 42 17.08 1.27 8.79
CA LEU A 42 15.67 0.99 9.14
C LEU A 42 14.97 0.04 8.18
N PHE A 43 15.30 0.12 6.89
CA PHE A 43 14.69 -0.76 5.89
C PHE A 43 15.15 -2.21 6.05
N TYR A 44 16.39 -2.43 6.45
CA TYR A 44 16.91 -3.79 6.77
C TYR A 44 16.31 -4.32 8.06
N SER A 45 16.11 -3.47 9.09
CA SER A 45 15.61 -3.88 10.41
C SER A 45 14.11 -4.20 10.41
N TYR A 46 13.29 -3.48 9.62
CA TYR A 46 11.82 -3.56 9.67
C TYR A 46 11.16 -3.82 8.33
N GLY A 47 11.87 -3.70 7.21
CA GLY A 47 11.40 -4.07 5.88
C GLY A 47 11.43 -5.58 5.68
N LEU A 48 10.59 -6.09 4.79
CA LEU A 48 10.57 -7.50 4.43
C LEU A 48 11.72 -7.81 3.46
N ILE A 49 12.62 -8.71 3.87
CA ILE A 49 13.73 -9.18 3.03
C ILE A 49 13.47 -10.64 2.69
N PRO A 50 13.23 -10.98 1.40
CA PRO A 50 12.91 -12.34 0.99
C PRO A 50 13.95 -13.37 1.44
N SER A 51 15.24 -13.11 1.23
CA SER A 51 16.32 -14.05 1.59
C SER A 51 16.42 -14.30 3.10
N VAL A 52 16.10 -13.30 3.94
CA VAL A 52 16.11 -13.43 5.40
C VAL A 52 14.87 -14.18 5.88
N LEU A 53 13.69 -13.86 5.32
CA LEU A 53 12.44 -14.55 5.68
C LEU A 53 12.52 -16.05 5.35
N MET A 54 13.11 -16.39 4.22
CA MET A 54 13.27 -17.79 3.75
C MET A 54 14.45 -18.52 4.38
N GLY A 55 15.24 -17.86 5.23
CA GLY A 55 16.40 -18.46 5.88
C GLY A 55 17.63 -18.63 4.96
N ASN A 56 17.63 -18.04 3.76
CA ASN A 56 18.72 -18.08 2.81
C ASN A 56 19.84 -17.09 3.14
N ASN A 57 19.57 -16.13 4.04
CA ASN A 57 20.53 -15.13 4.48
C ASN A 57 20.24 -14.74 5.94
N GLN A 58 21.24 -14.14 6.60
CA GLN A 58 21.11 -13.62 7.96
C GLN A 58 21.50 -12.15 8.00
N LEU A 59 20.76 -11.38 8.79
CA LEU A 59 21.13 -10.00 9.05
C LEU A 59 22.22 -9.94 10.12
N PRO A 60 23.14 -8.97 10.03
CA PRO A 60 24.01 -8.59 11.14
C PRO A 60 23.19 -8.32 12.41
N LEU A 61 23.75 -8.63 13.59
CA LEU A 61 23.04 -8.52 14.85
C LEU A 61 22.54 -7.10 15.17
N ASP A 62 23.25 -6.08 14.73
CA ASP A 62 22.89 -4.66 14.88
C ASP A 62 21.71 -4.24 14.00
N LEU A 63 21.37 -5.00 12.97
CA LEU A 63 20.21 -4.79 12.09
C LEU A 63 19.02 -5.69 12.43
N TYR A 64 19.22 -6.71 13.25
CA TYR A 64 18.17 -7.66 13.63
C TYR A 64 17.32 -7.10 14.77
N ALA A 65 16.33 -6.25 14.44
CA ALA A 65 15.47 -5.60 15.43
C ALA A 65 14.26 -6.42 15.86
N ILE A 66 13.68 -7.20 14.92
CA ILE A 66 12.48 -8.02 15.13
C ILE A 66 12.59 -9.35 14.39
N PRO A 67 11.84 -10.40 14.80
CA PRO A 67 11.74 -11.65 14.05
C PRO A 67 11.32 -11.42 12.59
N SER A 68 11.97 -12.12 11.65
CA SER A 68 11.78 -11.90 10.20
C SER A 68 10.33 -12.05 9.73
N TRP A 69 9.52 -12.92 10.36
CA TRP A 69 8.11 -13.07 10.01
C TRP A 69 7.27 -11.84 10.38
N LEU A 70 7.66 -11.06 11.39
CA LEU A 70 6.98 -9.80 11.74
C LEU A 70 7.21 -8.71 10.69
N THR A 71 8.30 -8.80 9.91
CA THR A 71 8.59 -7.84 8.87
C THR A 71 7.56 -7.86 7.74
N ILE A 72 6.79 -8.94 7.59
CA ILE A 72 5.65 -9.01 6.67
C ILE A 72 4.65 -7.89 7.00
N PHE A 73 4.41 -7.63 8.28
CA PHE A 73 3.46 -6.60 8.73
C PHE A 73 4.11 -5.22 8.80
N THR A 74 5.29 -5.09 9.41
CA THR A 74 5.94 -3.78 9.59
C THR A 74 6.28 -3.13 8.25
N SER A 75 6.68 -3.90 7.26
CA SER A 75 6.98 -3.42 5.92
C SER A 75 5.80 -2.73 5.24
N MET A 76 4.56 -3.16 5.54
CA MET A 76 3.34 -2.59 4.95
C MET A 76 3.09 -1.12 5.36
N PHE A 77 3.69 -0.68 6.48
CA PHE A 77 3.47 0.67 7.02
C PHE A 77 4.68 1.59 6.81
N MET A 78 5.82 1.04 6.40
CA MET A 78 7.02 1.82 6.09
C MET A 78 7.00 2.36 4.66
N HIS A 79 7.68 3.49 4.43
CA HIS A 79 7.77 4.07 3.10
C HIS A 79 9.19 4.55 2.79
N GLY A 80 9.67 4.24 1.58
CA GLY A 80 11.02 4.53 1.15
C GLY A 80 11.29 6.00 0.77
N GLY A 81 10.24 6.85 0.78
CA GLY A 81 10.37 8.27 0.47
C GLY A 81 9.03 8.98 0.42
N PHE A 82 9.09 10.33 0.42
CA PHE A 82 7.89 11.17 0.48
C PHE A 82 6.90 10.90 -0.66
N MET A 83 7.36 10.81 -1.90
CA MET A 83 6.47 10.55 -3.05
C MET A 83 5.88 9.14 -3.02
N HIS A 84 6.60 8.17 -2.45
CA HIS A 84 6.07 6.82 -2.23
C HIS A 84 4.93 6.82 -1.21
N LEU A 85 5.09 7.55 -0.10
CA LEU A 85 4.02 7.73 0.88
C LEU A 85 2.81 8.44 0.25
N VAL A 86 3.02 9.60 -0.38
CA VAL A 86 1.94 10.41 -0.98
C VAL A 86 1.17 9.60 -2.01
N GLY A 87 1.85 8.85 -2.88
CA GLY A 87 1.21 7.99 -3.86
C GLY A 87 0.30 6.94 -3.18
N ASN A 88 0.83 6.21 -2.21
CA ASN A 88 0.05 5.20 -1.47
C ASN A 88 -1.16 5.81 -0.75
N MET A 89 -0.96 6.91 -0.04
CA MET A 89 -2.05 7.55 0.71
C MET A 89 -3.12 8.15 -0.19
N LEU A 90 -2.74 8.65 -1.36
CA LEU A 90 -3.69 9.15 -2.36
C LEU A 90 -4.61 8.03 -2.88
N TYR A 91 -4.04 6.89 -3.26
CA TYR A 91 -4.84 5.74 -3.71
C TYR A 91 -5.70 5.18 -2.58
N MET A 92 -5.15 5.11 -1.37
CA MET A 92 -5.90 4.68 -0.19
C MET A 92 -7.09 5.61 0.08
N TRP A 93 -6.88 6.93 0.01
CA TRP A 93 -7.90 7.95 0.23
C TRP A 93 -9.06 7.89 -0.76
N ILE A 94 -8.77 7.58 -2.05
CA ILE A 94 -9.77 7.66 -3.12
C ILE A 94 -10.59 6.36 -3.25
N PHE A 95 -9.98 5.20 -2.95
CA PHE A 95 -10.58 3.90 -3.28
C PHE A 95 -10.94 3.05 -2.07
N ALA A 96 -10.25 3.24 -0.94
CA ALA A 96 -10.42 2.36 0.19
C ALA A 96 -11.70 2.61 0.98
N ASP A 97 -12.19 3.83 1.02
CA ASP A 97 -13.44 4.22 1.68
C ASP A 97 -14.65 3.47 1.12
N ASN A 98 -14.72 3.33 -0.19
CA ASN A 98 -15.77 2.57 -0.89
C ASN A 98 -15.73 1.08 -0.55
N ILE A 99 -14.54 0.50 -0.44
CA ILE A 99 -14.37 -0.92 -0.08
C ILE A 99 -14.65 -1.14 1.40
N GLU A 100 -14.24 -0.19 2.26
CA GLU A 100 -14.59 -0.23 3.68
C GLU A 100 -16.10 -0.11 3.88
N ASP A 101 -16.78 0.78 3.15
CA ASP A 101 -18.24 0.95 3.21
C ASP A 101 -18.96 -0.35 2.78
N SER A 102 -18.47 -1.00 1.72
CA SER A 102 -19.01 -2.26 1.21
C SER A 102 -18.82 -3.45 2.16
N LEU A 103 -17.64 -3.59 2.79
CA LEU A 103 -17.29 -4.74 3.62
C LEU A 103 -17.62 -4.53 5.10
N GLY A 104 -17.68 -3.29 5.54
CA GLY A 104 -17.64 -2.86 6.92
C GLY A 104 -16.23 -2.91 7.52
N ALA A 105 -15.96 -2.06 8.52
CA ALA A 105 -14.64 -1.78 9.07
C ALA A 105 -13.82 -3.03 9.45
N LYS A 106 -14.42 -4.00 10.15
CA LYS A 106 -13.70 -5.21 10.60
C LYS A 106 -13.25 -6.09 9.45
N LYS A 107 -14.14 -6.34 8.47
CA LYS A 107 -13.81 -7.18 7.31
C LYS A 107 -12.82 -6.47 6.40
N PHE A 108 -12.94 -5.16 6.27
CA PHE A 108 -12.00 -4.35 5.50
C PHE A 108 -10.57 -4.41 6.08
N LEU A 109 -10.42 -4.30 7.42
CA LEU A 109 -9.11 -4.45 8.05
C LEU A 109 -8.48 -5.82 7.77
N ILE A 110 -9.26 -6.89 7.93
CA ILE A 110 -8.80 -8.26 7.64
C ILE A 110 -8.42 -8.38 6.16
N PHE A 111 -9.26 -7.88 5.27
CA PHE A 111 -9.01 -7.89 3.82
C PHE A 111 -7.72 -7.14 3.47
N TYR A 112 -7.52 -5.94 4.02
CA TYR A 112 -6.32 -5.12 3.80
C TYR A 112 -5.05 -5.87 4.22
N LEU A 113 -5.06 -6.47 5.42
CA LEU A 113 -3.92 -7.24 5.92
C LEU A 113 -3.66 -8.48 5.08
N LEU A 114 -4.69 -9.25 4.72
CA LEU A 114 -4.54 -10.44 3.88
C LEU A 114 -4.05 -10.10 2.47
N ALA A 115 -4.55 -9.02 1.87
CA ALA A 115 -4.08 -8.55 0.58
C ALA A 115 -2.59 -8.15 0.63
N GLY A 116 -2.16 -7.47 1.70
CA GLY A 116 -0.76 -7.12 1.92
C GLY A 116 0.13 -8.33 2.11
N ILE A 117 -0.30 -9.30 2.92
CA ILE A 117 0.42 -10.57 3.12
C ILE A 117 0.53 -11.33 1.79
N GLY A 118 -0.58 -11.46 1.06
CA GLY A 118 -0.60 -12.15 -0.24
C GLY A 118 0.36 -11.52 -1.26
N ALA A 119 0.37 -10.20 -1.37
CA ALA A 119 1.29 -9.48 -2.24
C ALA A 119 2.75 -9.65 -1.79
N ALA A 120 3.02 -9.55 -0.48
CA ALA A 120 4.36 -9.76 0.09
C ALA A 120 4.87 -11.17 -0.20
N MET A 121 4.04 -12.19 0.03
CA MET A 121 4.41 -13.59 -0.24
C MET A 121 4.60 -13.86 -1.73
N THR A 122 3.77 -13.27 -2.59
CA THR A 122 3.98 -13.36 -4.04
C THR A 122 5.36 -12.84 -4.43
N GLN A 123 5.74 -11.67 -3.93
CA GLN A 123 7.05 -11.08 -4.21
C GLN A 123 8.20 -11.93 -3.67
N VAL A 124 8.05 -12.47 -2.43
CA VAL A 124 9.04 -13.38 -1.84
C VAL A 124 9.23 -14.64 -2.71
N LEU A 125 8.13 -15.22 -3.20
CA LEU A 125 8.18 -16.42 -4.04
C LEU A 125 8.76 -16.16 -5.44
N MET A 126 8.68 -14.94 -5.96
CA MET A 126 9.30 -14.57 -7.24
C MET A 126 10.84 -14.53 -7.16
N ASP A 127 11.40 -14.15 -5.99
CA ASP A 127 12.83 -14.16 -5.74
C ASP A 127 13.13 -14.38 -4.25
N THR A 128 13.23 -15.65 -3.87
CA THR A 128 13.50 -16.08 -2.48
C THR A 128 14.92 -15.75 -1.99
N HIS A 129 15.81 -15.36 -2.88
CA HIS A 129 17.20 -15.03 -2.58
C HIS A 129 17.45 -13.51 -2.57
N SER A 130 16.45 -12.69 -2.89
CA SER A 130 16.60 -11.23 -2.90
C SER A 130 17.04 -10.69 -1.54
N PRO A 131 18.16 -9.96 -1.46
CA PRO A 131 18.60 -9.29 -0.24
C PRO A 131 18.01 -7.89 -0.08
N ILE A 132 17.14 -7.46 -1.00
CA ILE A 132 16.61 -6.09 -1.05
C ILE A 132 15.39 -5.96 -0.12
N PRO A 133 15.40 -5.03 0.84
CA PRO A 133 14.24 -4.77 1.69
C PRO A 133 13.06 -4.23 0.89
N MET A 134 11.90 -4.81 1.12
CA MET A 134 10.62 -4.37 0.58
C MET A 134 9.87 -3.56 1.62
N VAL A 135 9.31 -2.43 1.23
CA VAL A 135 8.48 -1.57 2.08
C VAL A 135 7.36 -0.92 1.28
N GLY A 136 6.24 -0.65 1.93
CA GLY A 136 5.11 0.10 1.39
C GLY A 136 3.78 -0.61 1.50
N ALA A 137 2.72 0.19 1.59
CA ALA A 137 1.33 -0.27 1.61
C ALA A 137 0.84 -0.75 0.23
N SER A 138 1.64 -0.59 -0.83
CA SER A 138 1.24 -0.75 -2.23
C SER A 138 0.64 -2.13 -2.55
N GLY A 139 1.13 -3.20 -1.93
CA GLY A 139 0.59 -4.54 -2.10
C GLY A 139 -0.84 -4.67 -1.60
N ALA A 140 -1.13 -4.19 -0.39
CA ALA A 140 -2.47 -4.16 0.17
C ALA A 140 -3.40 -3.22 -0.62
N ILE A 141 -2.90 -2.06 -1.03
CA ILE A 141 -3.63 -1.10 -1.88
C ILE A 141 -3.94 -1.71 -3.25
N GLY A 142 -3.05 -2.52 -3.82
CA GLY A 142 -3.32 -3.29 -5.04
C GLY A 142 -4.53 -4.21 -4.88
N GLY A 143 -4.67 -4.88 -3.72
CA GLY A 143 -5.85 -5.66 -3.38
C GLY A 143 -7.11 -4.80 -3.26
N VAL A 144 -7.02 -3.62 -2.63
CA VAL A 144 -8.14 -2.65 -2.54
C VAL A 144 -8.58 -2.20 -3.94
N LEU A 145 -7.64 -1.87 -4.82
CA LEU A 145 -7.94 -1.51 -6.21
C LEU A 145 -8.59 -2.65 -6.99
N GLY A 146 -8.10 -3.89 -6.82
CA GLY A 146 -8.72 -5.07 -7.41
C GLY A 146 -10.16 -5.25 -6.96
N ALA A 147 -10.43 -5.13 -5.66
CA ALA A 147 -11.78 -5.19 -5.11
C ALA A 147 -12.66 -4.05 -5.62
N TYR A 148 -12.11 -2.83 -5.74
CA TYR A 148 -12.82 -1.67 -6.27
C TYR A 148 -13.24 -1.90 -7.72
N LEU A 149 -12.36 -2.42 -8.57
CA LEU A 149 -12.67 -2.72 -9.98
C LEU A 149 -13.78 -3.77 -10.13
N ILE A 150 -13.83 -4.76 -9.23
CA ILE A 150 -14.84 -5.81 -9.23
C ILE A 150 -16.20 -5.27 -8.75
N ASN A 151 -16.21 -4.51 -7.66
CA ASN A 151 -17.45 -4.02 -7.04
C ASN A 151 -18.04 -2.83 -7.79
N TYR A 152 -17.19 -1.98 -8.41
CA TYR A 152 -17.58 -0.75 -9.07
C TYR A 152 -17.08 -0.65 -10.52
N PRO A 153 -17.42 -1.61 -11.41
CA PRO A 153 -16.86 -1.69 -12.76
C PRO A 153 -17.24 -0.49 -13.66
N ASN A 154 -18.31 0.21 -13.31
CA ASN A 154 -18.80 1.37 -14.06
C ASN A 154 -18.40 2.73 -13.45
N ALA A 155 -17.63 2.70 -12.37
CA ALA A 155 -17.17 3.90 -11.69
C ALA A 155 -16.35 4.81 -12.62
N ARG A 156 -16.49 6.11 -12.41
CA ARG A 156 -15.73 7.12 -13.11
C ARG A 156 -14.73 7.74 -12.16
N VAL A 157 -13.49 7.81 -12.58
CA VAL A 157 -12.42 8.43 -11.81
C VAL A 157 -11.96 9.69 -12.54
N LEU A 158 -11.98 10.80 -11.84
CA LEU A 158 -11.36 12.04 -12.31
C LEU A 158 -9.85 11.89 -12.18
N VAL A 159 -9.14 11.98 -13.28
CA VAL A 159 -7.68 11.85 -13.33
C VAL A 159 -7.02 13.12 -13.85
N LEU A 160 -5.85 13.41 -13.30
CA LEU A 160 -4.94 14.41 -13.83
C LEU A 160 -3.93 13.75 -14.76
N ILE A 161 -3.84 14.27 -15.98
CA ILE A 161 -2.89 13.82 -16.99
C ILE A 161 -1.79 14.87 -17.09
N PRO A 162 -0.56 14.59 -16.62
CA PRO A 162 0.55 15.55 -16.64
C PRO A 162 1.31 15.49 -17.98
N PHE A 163 0.65 15.84 -19.11
CA PHE A 163 1.31 15.96 -20.41
C PHE A 163 1.06 17.36 -21.01
N GLY A 164 2.12 18.18 -21.07
CA GLY A 164 2.17 19.49 -21.76
C GLY A 164 1.29 20.61 -21.17
N SER A 165 0.11 20.30 -20.71
CA SER A 165 -0.75 21.10 -19.84
C SER A 165 -1.53 20.15 -18.95
N PHE A 166 -1.68 20.48 -17.65
CA PHE A 166 -2.44 19.68 -16.71
C PHE A 166 -3.91 19.60 -17.15
N ARG A 167 -4.31 18.46 -17.74
CA ARG A 167 -5.66 18.24 -18.22
C ARG A 167 -6.40 17.30 -17.29
N LYS A 168 -7.54 17.75 -16.75
CA LYS A 168 -8.49 16.88 -16.04
C LYS A 168 -9.25 16.03 -17.05
N SER A 169 -9.30 14.72 -16.85
CA SER A 169 -10.05 13.79 -17.69
C SER A 169 -10.86 12.83 -16.81
N ILE A 170 -12.01 12.40 -17.31
CA ILE A 170 -12.83 11.38 -16.64
C ILE A 170 -12.53 10.04 -17.31
N MET A 171 -12.04 9.07 -16.52
CA MET A 171 -11.79 7.72 -16.96
C MET A 171 -12.86 6.77 -16.43
N ARG A 172 -13.46 5.94 -17.31
CA ARG A 172 -14.23 4.78 -16.89
C ARG A 172 -13.30 3.59 -16.69
N LEU A 173 -13.45 2.88 -15.57
CA LEU A 173 -12.58 1.76 -15.20
C LEU A 173 -12.88 0.49 -16.02
N SER A 174 -14.09 0.36 -16.58
CA SER A 174 -14.44 -0.72 -17.49
C SER A 174 -15.18 -0.18 -18.71
N LYS A 175 -14.84 -0.67 -19.91
CA LYS A 175 -15.71 -0.58 -21.07
C LYS A 175 -16.72 -1.71 -20.96
N ASN A 176 -17.97 -1.41 -20.65
CA ASN A 176 -19.04 -2.37 -20.85
C ASN A 176 -19.21 -2.58 -22.36
N SER A 177 -18.61 -3.66 -22.88
CA SER A 177 -18.94 -4.21 -24.21
C SER A 177 -20.24 -5.00 -24.07
N ARG A 178 -21.36 -4.32 -23.90
CA ARG A 178 -22.67 -4.87 -24.22
C ARG A 178 -23.27 -3.97 -25.30
N GLY A 179 -22.98 -4.30 -26.52
CA GLY A 179 -23.82 -4.02 -27.67
C GLY A 179 -24.73 -5.21 -27.85
#